data_ef7e63872f3db064038901805fd9e712
#
_entry.id   ef7e63872f3db064038901805fd9e712
#
_cell.length_a   1.000
_cell.length_b   1.000
_cell.length_c   1.000
_cell.angle_alpha   90.00
_cell.angle_beta   90.00
_cell.angle_gamma   90.00
#
_symmetry.space_group_name_H-M   'P 1'
#
loop_
_entity.id
_entity.type
_entity.pdbx_description
1 polymer ?
#
loop_
_entity_poly.entity_id
_entity_poly.type
_entity_poly.pdbx_seq_one_letter_code
_entity_poly.pdbx_strand_id
1 'polypeptide(L)'
;MPTRLNLDTLRRHAVARSLFTPTTLPKAIEKLGGFVQADPLRAPARAQDLTLRHRVKGYKAGDLERRYPRLDLQEDFFINYGFVTPQLRALMHPRTARRVWDKPRWKLADAVLAEVGRLGDAHPADVDAALGHGPVKNWFGGNSRLSTELLDGLHYRGRLDVARRDSGTRVYRLAPEWQAHPDPQAAMDAMADVLVQKYAPLPAGSLSTLISMLFNAAHQWQELRRPTFARAKERLAHARVDGTDWYWPADEDPTRGWRIPGQVRLLAPFDPVVWDRRRFELLWGWAYRFEAYTPAAKRVRGHYALPLLWRDQVIGWANASVKGGALKVDCGYVSGKAPREAGYKAALDEELQRLAEFLDVRR
;
A
#
# COMPACT_ATOMS: atom_id res chain seq x y z
N MET A 1 5.68 12.99 -35.15
CA MET A 1 5.70 14.23 -34.37
C MET A 1 5.83 13.85 -32.90
N PRO A 2 6.62 14.58 -32.09
CA PRO A 2 6.66 14.32 -30.66
C PRO A 2 5.27 14.48 -30.07
N THR A 3 4.86 13.51 -29.24
CA THR A 3 3.55 13.54 -28.59
C THR A 3 3.52 14.71 -27.61
N ARG A 4 2.55 15.63 -27.76
CA ARG A 4 2.41 16.78 -26.86
C ARG A 4 2.03 16.30 -25.47
N LEU A 5 2.68 16.83 -24.43
CA LEU A 5 2.33 16.56 -23.05
C LEU A 5 0.92 17.10 -22.74
N ASN A 6 0.04 16.22 -22.28
CA ASN A 6 -1.35 16.50 -21.90
C ASN A 6 -1.83 15.47 -20.86
N LEU A 7 -3.06 15.56 -20.43
CA LEU A 7 -3.62 14.66 -19.40
C LEU A 7 -3.66 13.19 -19.88
N ASP A 8 -3.87 12.94 -21.16
CA ASP A 8 -3.88 11.59 -21.74
C ASP A 8 -2.49 10.94 -21.67
N THR A 9 -1.43 11.70 -21.98
CA THR A 9 -0.06 11.20 -21.88
C THR A 9 0.34 10.95 -20.42
N LEU A 10 -0.05 11.82 -19.48
CA LEU A 10 0.18 11.61 -18.04
C LEU A 10 -0.57 10.37 -17.53
N ARG A 11 -1.80 10.15 -17.97
CA ARG A 11 -2.61 8.97 -17.62
C ARG A 11 -1.96 7.68 -18.13
N ARG A 12 -1.57 7.65 -19.41
CA ARG A 12 -0.86 6.51 -19.99
C ARG A 12 0.46 6.22 -19.27
N HIS A 13 1.22 7.26 -18.97
CA HIS A 13 2.44 7.15 -18.17
C HIS A 13 2.14 6.54 -16.79
N ALA A 14 1.16 7.05 -16.05
CA ALA A 14 0.75 6.53 -14.76
C ALA A 14 0.39 5.03 -14.80
N VAL A 15 -0.39 4.63 -15.81
CA VAL A 15 -0.81 3.24 -15.99
C VAL A 15 0.35 2.34 -16.38
N ALA A 16 1.14 2.72 -17.38
CA ALA A 16 2.23 1.91 -17.90
C ALA A 16 3.33 1.67 -16.85
N ARG A 17 3.73 2.71 -16.12
CA ARG A 17 4.76 2.58 -15.10
C ARG A 17 4.31 1.79 -13.86
N SER A 18 3.04 1.92 -13.46
CA SER A 18 2.51 1.21 -12.30
C SER A 18 2.16 -0.25 -12.62
N LEU A 19 1.62 -0.53 -13.80
CA LEU A 19 1.18 -1.86 -14.23
C LEU A 19 2.21 -2.47 -15.22
N PHE A 20 3.45 -2.50 -14.79
CA PHE A 20 4.57 -3.07 -15.54
C PHE A 20 4.37 -4.58 -15.84
N THR A 21 5.13 -5.10 -16.79
CA THR A 21 5.11 -6.53 -17.14
C THR A 21 5.36 -7.41 -15.90
N PRO A 22 4.50 -8.42 -15.63
CA PRO A 22 4.62 -9.28 -14.46
C PRO A 22 5.99 -9.95 -14.35
N THR A 23 6.55 -9.97 -13.14
CA THR A 23 7.89 -10.46 -12.82
C THR A 23 7.84 -11.36 -11.57
N THR A 24 8.99 -11.61 -10.91
CA THR A 24 9.05 -12.32 -9.61
C THR A 24 8.54 -11.44 -8.47
N LEU A 25 8.12 -12.03 -7.37
CA LEU A 25 7.60 -11.30 -6.21
C LEU A 25 8.61 -10.29 -5.64
N PRO A 26 9.90 -10.62 -5.39
CA PRO A 26 10.86 -9.63 -4.93
C PRO A 26 11.03 -8.46 -5.90
N LYS A 27 11.24 -8.73 -7.19
CA LYS A 27 11.38 -7.69 -8.22
C LYS A 27 10.14 -6.82 -8.38
N ALA A 28 8.94 -7.37 -8.17
CA ALA A 28 7.72 -6.58 -8.21
C ALA A 28 7.65 -5.61 -7.03
N ILE A 29 8.08 -6.03 -5.84
CA ILE A 29 8.12 -5.18 -4.64
C ILE A 29 9.17 -4.07 -4.80
N GLU A 30 10.36 -4.37 -5.32
CA GLU A 30 11.39 -3.36 -5.66
C GLU A 30 10.83 -2.30 -6.62
N LYS A 31 10.20 -2.74 -7.72
CA LYS A 31 9.55 -1.82 -8.69
C LYS A 31 8.42 -1.00 -8.10
N LEU A 32 7.80 -1.47 -7.01
CA LEU A 32 6.82 -0.72 -6.22
C LEU A 32 7.48 0.21 -5.17
N GLY A 33 8.77 0.49 -5.30
CA GLY A 33 9.54 1.33 -4.37
C GLY A 33 9.85 0.64 -3.04
N GLY A 34 9.89 -0.69 -3.01
CA GLY A 34 10.19 -1.46 -1.80
C GLY A 34 9.06 -1.48 -0.76
N PHE A 35 7.84 -1.06 -1.14
CA PHE A 35 6.68 -0.98 -0.24
C PHE A 35 5.40 -1.49 -0.88
N VAL A 36 4.70 -2.40 -0.19
CA VAL A 36 3.35 -2.86 -0.55
C VAL A 36 2.42 -2.68 0.63
N GLN A 37 1.43 -1.78 0.49
CA GLN A 37 0.46 -1.52 1.56
C GLN A 37 -0.37 -2.76 1.86
N ALA A 38 -0.52 -3.08 3.14
CA ALA A 38 -1.40 -4.13 3.65
C ALA A 38 -2.73 -3.55 4.15
N ASP A 39 -3.79 -4.35 4.02
CA ASP A 39 -5.09 -4.08 4.61
C ASP A 39 -5.70 -5.39 5.11
N PRO A 40 -6.32 -5.41 6.31
CA PRO A 40 -6.87 -6.63 6.88
C PRO A 40 -8.14 -7.12 6.17
N LEU A 41 -8.85 -6.26 5.46
CA LEU A 41 -10.09 -6.60 4.78
C LEU A 41 -9.84 -7.57 3.62
N ARG A 42 -10.69 -8.57 3.50
CA ARG A 42 -10.68 -9.56 2.41
C ARG A 42 -11.95 -9.40 1.58
N ALA A 43 -11.83 -8.74 0.42
CA ALA A 43 -12.98 -8.57 -0.46
C ALA A 43 -12.54 -8.44 -1.95
N PRO A 44 -12.32 -9.53 -2.68
CA PRO A 44 -12.37 -10.95 -2.30
C PRO A 44 -11.06 -11.48 -1.68
N ALA A 45 -9.97 -10.73 -1.75
CA ALA A 45 -8.67 -11.01 -1.16
C ALA A 45 -8.12 -9.75 -0.47
N ARG A 46 -6.98 -9.85 0.23
CA ARG A 46 -6.36 -8.69 0.85
C ARG A 46 -5.80 -7.71 -0.19
N ALA A 47 -5.71 -6.43 0.17
CA ALA A 47 -5.26 -5.37 -0.73
C ALA A 47 -3.88 -5.63 -1.33
N GLN A 48 -2.92 -6.12 -0.54
CA GLN A 48 -1.58 -6.49 -1.01
C GLN A 48 -1.62 -7.57 -2.09
N ASP A 49 -2.46 -8.58 -1.92
CA ASP A 49 -2.62 -9.67 -2.89
C ASP A 49 -3.27 -9.16 -4.18
N LEU A 50 -4.33 -8.35 -4.07
CA LEU A 50 -5.00 -7.74 -5.22
C LEU A 50 -4.06 -6.79 -5.99
N THR A 51 -3.12 -6.12 -5.32
CA THR A 51 -2.11 -5.29 -5.96
C THR A 51 -1.05 -6.12 -6.67
N LEU A 52 -0.56 -7.18 -6.03
CA LEU A 52 0.54 -8.01 -6.52
C LEU A 52 0.12 -8.95 -7.66
N ARG A 53 -1.12 -9.43 -7.71
CA ARG A 53 -1.60 -10.33 -8.78
C ARG A 53 -1.44 -9.77 -10.19
N HIS A 54 -1.42 -8.44 -10.33
CA HIS A 54 -1.21 -7.79 -11.63
C HIS A 54 0.27 -7.64 -12.01
N ARG A 55 1.20 -7.91 -11.08
CA ARG A 55 2.63 -7.59 -11.18
C ARG A 55 3.55 -8.79 -10.98
N VAL A 56 3.00 -9.91 -10.50
CA VAL A 56 3.77 -11.13 -10.22
C VAL A 56 3.20 -12.29 -11.04
N LYS A 57 4.10 -13.03 -11.71
CA LYS A 57 3.73 -14.20 -12.52
C LYS A 57 3.16 -15.31 -11.62
N GLY A 58 2.01 -15.89 -12.01
CA GLY A 58 1.39 -17.02 -11.32
C GLY A 58 1.02 -16.76 -9.85
N TYR A 59 0.81 -15.51 -9.46
CA TYR A 59 0.51 -15.11 -8.08
C TYR A 59 -0.85 -15.61 -7.62
N LYS A 60 -0.89 -16.24 -6.45
CA LYS A 60 -2.12 -16.70 -5.77
C LYS A 60 -2.39 -15.87 -4.51
N ALA A 61 -3.65 -15.77 -4.12
CA ALA A 61 -4.05 -15.08 -2.89
C ALA A 61 -3.33 -15.68 -1.67
N GLY A 62 -2.72 -14.81 -0.86
CA GLY A 62 -1.93 -15.18 0.32
C GLY A 62 -0.47 -15.55 0.03
N ASP A 63 0.00 -15.52 -1.21
CA ASP A 63 1.41 -15.85 -1.53
C ASP A 63 2.41 -14.97 -0.78
N LEU A 64 2.14 -13.67 -0.66
CA LEU A 64 3.03 -12.77 0.06
C LEU A 64 3.17 -13.20 1.52
N GLU A 65 2.07 -13.46 2.23
CA GLU A 65 2.09 -13.83 3.66
C GLU A 65 2.72 -15.21 3.91
N ARG A 66 2.57 -16.15 2.96
CA ARG A 66 3.23 -17.46 3.06
C ARG A 66 4.74 -17.38 2.82
N ARG A 67 5.19 -16.44 1.99
CA ARG A 67 6.56 -16.38 1.47
C ARG A 67 7.44 -15.35 2.17
N TYR A 68 6.87 -14.23 2.68
CA TYR A 68 7.68 -13.15 3.22
C TYR A 68 8.63 -13.54 4.36
N PRO A 69 8.33 -14.54 5.24
CA PRO A 69 9.29 -14.95 6.25
C PRO A 69 10.61 -15.53 5.70
N ARG A 70 10.60 -15.94 4.41
CA ARG A 70 11.77 -16.46 3.68
C ARG A 70 12.32 -15.46 2.66
N LEU A 71 11.70 -14.30 2.57
CA LEU A 71 12.13 -13.19 1.72
C LEU A 71 12.73 -12.12 2.64
N ASP A 72 13.60 -11.31 2.06
CA ASP A 72 14.16 -10.15 2.76
C ASP A 72 13.11 -9.02 2.79
N LEU A 73 12.05 -9.24 3.57
CA LEU A 73 10.90 -8.35 3.75
C LEU A 73 10.46 -8.35 5.20
N GLN A 74 9.97 -7.21 5.65
CA GLN A 74 9.39 -7.04 6.97
C GLN A 74 8.06 -6.31 6.91
N GLU A 75 7.19 -6.56 7.89
CA GLU A 75 6.01 -5.73 8.09
C GLU A 75 6.40 -4.48 8.88
N ASP A 76 6.01 -3.30 8.40
CA ASP A 76 6.31 -2.03 9.08
C ASP A 76 5.37 -0.90 8.62
N PHE A 77 5.47 0.27 9.26
CA PHE A 77 4.78 1.49 8.89
C PHE A 77 5.68 2.37 8.01
N PHE A 78 5.27 2.58 6.78
CA PHE A 78 5.82 3.64 5.93
C PHE A 78 4.84 4.82 5.90
N ILE A 79 4.12 5.10 4.82
CA ILE A 79 2.97 6.02 4.84
C ILE A 79 1.73 5.37 5.47
N ASN A 80 1.63 4.07 5.36
CA ASN A 80 0.66 3.17 5.98
C ASN A 80 1.36 1.87 6.38
N TYR A 81 0.64 0.98 7.05
CA TYR A 81 1.15 -0.36 7.36
C TYR A 81 1.28 -1.21 6.10
N GLY A 82 2.36 -1.98 5.99
CA GLY A 82 2.58 -2.85 4.85
C GLY A 82 3.86 -3.67 4.94
N PHE A 83 4.25 -4.22 3.80
CA PHE A 83 5.49 -4.99 3.64
C PHE A 83 6.55 -4.08 3.04
N VAL A 84 7.72 -4.03 3.64
CA VAL A 84 8.83 -3.14 3.28
C VAL A 84 10.12 -3.91 3.11
N THR A 85 11.00 -3.41 2.23
CA THR A 85 12.36 -3.93 2.08
C THR A 85 13.27 -3.42 3.20
N PRO A 86 14.39 -4.13 3.51
CA PRO A 86 15.36 -3.68 4.50
C PRO A 86 15.94 -2.31 4.19
N GLN A 87 16.18 -2.01 2.90
CA GLN A 87 16.70 -0.72 2.46
C GLN A 87 15.76 0.43 2.85
N LEU A 88 14.45 0.25 2.64
CA LEU A 88 13.46 1.25 3.05
C LEU A 88 13.36 1.35 4.58
N ARG A 89 13.45 0.21 5.31
CA ARG A 89 13.45 0.22 6.77
C ARG A 89 14.65 0.97 7.36
N ALA A 90 15.83 0.79 6.79
CA ALA A 90 17.05 1.48 7.21
C ALA A 90 16.94 3.01 7.14
N LEU A 91 16.10 3.54 6.24
CA LEU A 91 15.82 4.97 6.17
C LEU A 91 14.89 5.47 7.28
N MET A 92 14.15 4.58 7.95
CA MET A 92 13.11 4.94 8.93
C MET A 92 13.57 4.78 10.38
N HIS A 93 14.46 3.82 10.64
CA HIS A 93 14.87 3.44 12.00
C HIS A 93 16.25 3.97 12.39
N PRO A 94 16.51 4.17 13.71
CA PRO A 94 15.56 4.01 14.81
C PRO A 94 14.46 5.05 14.80
N ARG A 95 13.23 4.60 15.05
CA ARG A 95 12.04 5.48 15.00
C ARG A 95 11.62 5.91 16.38
N THR A 96 11.33 7.21 16.56
CA THR A 96 10.60 7.70 17.71
C THR A 96 9.10 7.62 17.45
N ALA A 97 8.34 7.29 18.49
CA ALA A 97 6.90 7.24 18.36
C ALA A 97 6.27 8.58 18.71
N ARG A 98 5.17 8.89 18.02
CA ARG A 98 4.35 10.06 18.26
C ARG A 98 3.87 10.16 19.72
N ARG A 99 3.51 9.01 20.33
CA ARG A 99 3.14 8.91 21.75
C ARG A 99 4.36 8.55 22.58
N VAL A 100 4.81 9.48 23.39
CA VAL A 100 5.89 9.23 24.37
C VAL A 100 5.33 8.31 25.47
N TRP A 101 6.11 7.33 25.85
CA TRP A 101 5.80 6.46 26.99
C TRP A 101 6.51 6.98 28.23
N ASP A 102 5.81 6.95 29.36
CA ASP A 102 6.36 7.25 30.69
C ASP A 102 7.19 6.08 31.25
N LYS A 103 7.89 6.31 32.34
CA LYS A 103 8.72 5.29 32.99
C LYS A 103 7.95 4.01 33.38
N PRO A 104 6.73 4.07 33.99
CA PRO A 104 5.96 2.88 34.28
C PRO A 104 5.63 2.06 33.04
N ARG A 105 5.26 2.71 31.92
CA ARG A 105 4.94 2.04 30.67
C ARG A 105 6.18 1.40 30.02
N TRP A 106 7.33 2.07 30.08
CA TRP A 106 8.60 1.49 29.64
C TRP A 106 8.97 0.25 30.46
N LYS A 107 8.79 0.25 31.79
CA LYS A 107 9.01 -0.93 32.62
C LYS A 107 8.17 -2.15 32.19
N LEU A 108 6.91 -1.93 31.79
CA LEU A 108 6.07 -2.99 31.23
C LEU A 108 6.56 -3.44 29.83
N ALA A 109 6.97 -2.50 29.00
CA ALA A 109 7.51 -2.79 27.68
C ALA A 109 8.83 -3.58 27.74
N ASP A 110 9.71 -3.28 28.71
CA ASP A 110 10.95 -4.03 28.94
C ASP A 110 10.66 -5.47 29.39
N ALA A 111 9.62 -5.68 30.20
CA ALA A 111 9.18 -7.03 30.56
C ALA A 111 8.65 -7.80 29.32
N VAL A 112 7.92 -7.13 28.42
CA VAL A 112 7.49 -7.73 27.14
C VAL A 112 8.71 -8.07 26.26
N LEU A 113 9.71 -7.18 26.15
CA LEU A 113 10.93 -7.46 25.38
C LEU A 113 11.71 -8.65 25.95
N ALA A 114 11.83 -8.72 27.27
CA ALA A 114 12.50 -9.86 27.93
C ALA A 114 11.78 -11.18 27.62
N GLU A 115 10.44 -11.18 27.70
CA GLU A 115 9.66 -12.37 27.43
C GLU A 115 9.70 -12.79 25.94
N VAL A 116 9.63 -11.82 25.01
CA VAL A 116 9.84 -12.10 23.59
C VAL A 116 11.24 -12.66 23.33
N GLY A 117 12.28 -12.13 24.00
CA GLY A 117 13.65 -12.66 23.92
C GLY A 117 13.76 -14.09 24.42
N ARG A 118 13.03 -14.43 25.51
CA ARG A 118 13.00 -15.79 26.06
C ARG A 118 12.27 -16.78 25.16
N LEU A 119 11.17 -16.37 24.52
CA LEU A 119 10.35 -17.21 23.62
C LEU A 119 10.97 -17.34 22.22
N GLY A 120 11.79 -16.38 21.80
CA GLY A 120 12.27 -16.25 20.41
C GLY A 120 11.20 -15.70 19.50
N ASP A 121 10.36 -16.57 18.91
CA ASP A 121 9.15 -16.18 18.18
C ASP A 121 7.95 -16.22 19.13
N ALA A 122 7.40 -15.06 19.49
CA ALA A 122 6.41 -14.90 20.54
C ALA A 122 5.01 -14.59 19.96
N HIS A 123 4.05 -15.46 20.19
CA HIS A 123 2.65 -15.17 19.91
C HIS A 123 2.09 -14.26 21.02
N PRO A 124 1.22 -13.27 20.72
CA PRO A 124 0.66 -12.36 21.73
C PRO A 124 -0.02 -13.06 22.90
N ALA A 125 -0.66 -14.21 22.64
CA ALA A 125 -1.31 -15.00 23.71
C ALA A 125 -0.30 -15.58 24.73
N ASP A 126 0.89 -15.99 24.27
CA ASP A 126 1.93 -16.55 25.14
C ASP A 126 2.54 -15.45 26.03
N VAL A 127 2.79 -14.26 25.44
CA VAL A 127 3.25 -13.08 26.19
C VAL A 127 2.22 -12.64 27.22
N ASP A 128 0.94 -12.66 26.86
CA ASP A 128 -0.14 -12.30 27.77
C ASP A 128 -0.29 -13.30 28.92
N ALA A 129 -0.18 -14.60 28.64
CA ALA A 129 -0.24 -15.66 29.65
C ALA A 129 0.93 -15.55 30.65
N ALA A 130 2.14 -15.21 30.16
CA ALA A 130 3.31 -15.06 31.02
C ALA A 130 3.28 -13.81 31.91
N LEU A 131 2.76 -12.68 31.39
CA LEU A 131 2.81 -11.39 32.09
C LEU A 131 1.52 -11.02 32.80
N GLY A 132 0.40 -11.71 32.54
CA GLY A 132 -0.89 -11.53 33.23
C GLY A 132 -1.51 -10.15 33.03
N HIS A 133 -1.24 -9.50 31.88
CA HIS A 133 -1.75 -8.17 31.57
C HIS A 133 -3.26 -8.19 31.30
N GLY A 134 -4.03 -7.38 32.03
CA GLY A 134 -5.46 -7.26 31.90
C GLY A 134 -5.93 -6.50 30.62
N PRO A 135 -7.26 -6.40 30.40
CA PRO A 135 -7.83 -5.67 29.28
C PRO A 135 -7.64 -4.16 29.40
N VAL A 136 -7.38 -3.50 28.25
CA VAL A 136 -7.29 -2.03 28.12
C VAL A 136 -8.16 -1.57 26.95
N LYS A 137 -8.63 -0.31 26.99
CA LYS A 137 -9.35 0.30 25.86
C LYS A 137 -8.40 0.50 24.69
N ASN A 138 -8.76 0.00 23.51
CA ASN A 138 -8.00 0.23 22.29
C ASN A 138 -8.43 1.54 21.59
N TRP A 139 -7.68 1.94 20.55
CA TRP A 139 -7.91 3.15 19.77
C TRP A 139 -9.31 3.21 19.10
N PHE A 140 -9.91 2.05 18.80
CA PHE A 140 -11.23 1.95 18.16
C PHE A 140 -12.38 1.85 19.16
N GLY A 141 -12.13 2.09 20.46
CA GLY A 141 -13.16 2.05 21.52
C GLY A 141 -13.52 0.64 22.01
N GLY A 142 -12.87 -0.40 21.47
CA GLY A 142 -12.98 -1.78 21.96
C GLY A 142 -11.95 -2.10 23.06
N ASN A 143 -11.99 -3.31 23.60
CA ASN A 143 -11.00 -3.82 24.54
C ASN A 143 -9.91 -4.58 23.80
N SER A 144 -8.63 -4.31 24.11
CA SER A 144 -7.49 -5.15 23.77
C SER A 144 -6.69 -5.46 25.02
N ARG A 145 -5.79 -6.45 24.94
CA ARG A 145 -4.91 -6.75 26.05
C ARG A 145 -3.73 -5.77 26.06
N LEU A 146 -3.26 -5.37 27.23
CA LEU A 146 -2.15 -4.44 27.37
C LEU A 146 -0.88 -4.97 26.68
N SER A 147 -0.63 -6.29 26.77
CA SER A 147 0.46 -6.96 26.05
C SER A 147 0.41 -6.73 24.54
N THR A 148 -0.78 -6.82 23.91
CA THR A 148 -0.95 -6.55 22.48
C THR A 148 -0.64 -5.09 22.13
N GLU A 149 -1.09 -4.13 22.96
CA GLU A 149 -0.79 -2.71 22.74
C GLU A 149 0.71 -2.40 22.91
N LEU A 150 1.38 -3.06 23.85
CA LEU A 150 2.81 -2.93 24.05
C LEU A 150 3.60 -3.55 22.89
N LEU A 151 3.22 -4.76 22.42
CA LEU A 151 3.84 -5.42 21.26
C LEU A 151 3.72 -4.55 20.00
N ASP A 152 2.53 -4.03 19.70
CA ASP A 152 2.32 -3.11 18.56
C ASP A 152 3.15 -1.83 18.70
N GLY A 153 3.21 -1.26 19.90
CA GLY A 153 3.99 -0.06 20.17
C GLY A 153 5.51 -0.27 20.12
N LEU A 154 6.00 -1.43 20.53
CA LEU A 154 7.41 -1.83 20.41
C LEU A 154 7.78 -2.12 18.96
N HIS A 155 6.89 -2.78 18.21
CA HIS A 155 7.06 -3.01 16.79
C HIS A 155 7.15 -1.67 16.02
N TYR A 156 6.24 -0.73 16.27
CA TYR A 156 6.31 0.60 15.64
C TYR A 156 7.65 1.30 15.91
N ARG A 157 8.24 1.13 17.10
CA ARG A 157 9.53 1.71 17.50
C ARG A 157 10.74 0.94 16.94
N GLY A 158 10.52 -0.14 16.20
CA GLY A 158 11.59 -0.99 15.65
C GLY A 158 12.32 -1.82 16.71
N ARG A 159 11.70 -2.07 17.89
CA ARG A 159 12.24 -2.94 18.92
C ARG A 159 11.82 -4.41 18.69
N LEU A 160 10.74 -4.63 17.95
CA LEU A 160 10.23 -5.93 17.55
C LEU A 160 10.01 -6.00 16.05
N ASP A 161 10.29 -7.16 15.47
CA ASP A 161 9.93 -7.54 14.11
C ASP A 161 8.75 -8.50 14.12
N VAL A 162 8.00 -8.56 13.01
CA VAL A 162 7.01 -9.61 12.78
C VAL A 162 7.72 -10.79 12.12
N ALA A 163 7.89 -11.88 12.87
CA ALA A 163 8.54 -13.10 12.38
C ALA A 163 7.68 -13.80 11.32
N ARG A 164 6.39 -13.90 11.57
CA ARG A 164 5.38 -14.51 10.70
C ARG A 164 3.97 -14.13 11.15
N ARG A 165 2.98 -14.62 10.41
CA ARG A 165 1.57 -14.56 10.83
C ARG A 165 1.01 -15.96 11.04
N ASP A 166 0.40 -16.18 12.20
CA ASP A 166 -0.35 -17.38 12.53
C ASP A 166 -1.86 -17.06 12.44
N SER A 167 -2.54 -17.61 11.45
CA SER A 167 -3.96 -17.33 11.17
C SER A 167 -4.32 -15.83 11.09
N GLY A 168 -3.35 -15.01 10.63
CA GLY A 168 -3.49 -13.55 10.53
C GLY A 168 -3.01 -12.78 11.75
N THR A 169 -2.74 -13.42 12.89
CA THR A 169 -2.13 -12.82 14.08
C THR A 169 -0.62 -12.68 13.87
N ARG A 170 -0.05 -11.54 14.23
CA ARG A 170 1.40 -11.30 14.18
C ARG A 170 2.09 -12.09 15.28
N VAL A 171 3.14 -12.80 14.93
CA VAL A 171 4.11 -13.41 15.86
C VAL A 171 5.35 -12.54 15.84
N TYR A 172 5.83 -12.15 17.01
CA TYR A 172 6.90 -11.16 17.16
C TYR A 172 8.20 -11.80 17.56
N ARG A 173 9.32 -11.18 17.17
CA ARG A 173 10.67 -11.48 17.66
C ARG A 173 11.43 -10.17 17.92
N LEU A 174 12.53 -10.24 18.62
CA LEU A 174 13.40 -9.07 18.81
C LEU A 174 13.89 -8.57 17.44
N ALA A 175 13.81 -7.27 17.25
CA ALA A 175 14.42 -6.63 16.08
C ALA A 175 15.93 -6.46 16.28
N PRO A 176 16.72 -6.37 15.19
CA PRO A 176 18.13 -6.01 15.29
C PRO A 176 18.29 -4.58 15.83
N GLU A 177 19.48 -4.28 16.34
CA GLU A 177 19.82 -2.91 16.67
C GLU A 177 19.89 -2.04 15.41
N TRP A 178 19.27 -0.86 15.49
CA TRP A 178 19.27 0.09 14.41
C TRP A 178 20.33 1.16 14.63
N GLN A 179 21.09 1.42 13.59
CA GLN A 179 21.97 2.59 13.53
C GLN A 179 21.21 3.75 12.89
N ALA A 180 21.26 4.92 13.53
CA ALA A 180 20.65 6.13 12.99
C ALA A 180 21.30 6.50 11.65
N HIS A 181 20.48 6.91 10.68
CA HIS A 181 21.00 7.39 9.41
C HIS A 181 21.88 8.63 9.64
N PRO A 182 23.09 8.68 9.07
CA PRO A 182 24.05 9.77 9.35
C PRO A 182 23.56 11.14 8.86
N ASP A 183 22.73 11.16 7.83
CA ASP A 183 22.11 12.37 7.29
C ASP A 183 20.58 12.22 7.25
N PRO A 184 19.85 12.77 8.25
CA PRO A 184 18.39 12.75 8.31
C PRO A 184 17.71 13.36 7.09
N GLN A 185 18.26 14.43 6.50
CA GLN A 185 17.68 15.05 5.32
C GLN A 185 17.80 14.16 4.08
N ALA A 186 18.95 13.50 3.90
CA ALA A 186 19.14 12.53 2.82
C ALA A 186 18.20 11.33 2.96
N ALA A 187 17.96 10.84 4.19
CA ALA A 187 16.98 9.78 4.45
C ALA A 187 15.55 10.22 4.09
N MET A 188 15.15 11.43 4.47
CA MET A 188 13.84 11.98 4.12
C MET A 188 13.69 12.20 2.61
N ASP A 189 14.74 12.65 1.92
CA ASP A 189 14.77 12.81 0.47
C ASP A 189 14.64 11.45 -0.23
N ALA A 190 15.37 10.42 0.21
CA ALA A 190 15.27 9.06 -0.33
C ALA A 190 13.87 8.45 -0.13
N MET A 191 13.25 8.66 1.03
CA MET A 191 11.87 8.23 1.27
C MET A 191 10.86 8.98 0.37
N ALA A 192 11.06 10.27 0.10
CA ALA A 192 10.25 11.03 -0.85
C ALA A 192 10.41 10.50 -2.28
N ASP A 193 11.63 10.13 -2.69
CA ASP A 193 11.90 9.53 -4.01
C ASP A 193 11.20 8.17 -4.16
N VAL A 194 11.14 7.34 -3.10
CA VAL A 194 10.32 6.11 -3.06
C VAL A 194 8.84 6.41 -3.33
N LEU A 195 8.29 7.46 -2.74
CA LEU A 195 6.90 7.86 -2.98
C LEU A 195 6.66 8.29 -4.43
N VAL A 196 7.57 9.08 -4.98
CA VAL A 196 7.49 9.48 -6.40
C VAL A 196 7.64 8.27 -7.30
N GLN A 197 8.63 7.40 -7.06
CA GLN A 197 8.82 6.15 -7.78
C GLN A 197 7.55 5.28 -7.77
N LYS A 198 6.79 5.29 -6.71
CA LYS A 198 5.58 4.48 -6.58
C LYS A 198 4.34 5.12 -7.23
N TYR A 199 4.16 6.42 -7.08
CA TYR A 199 2.88 7.08 -7.34
C TYR A 199 2.91 8.11 -8.49
N ALA A 200 4.05 8.43 -9.09
CA ALA A 200 4.11 9.40 -10.19
C ALA A 200 3.24 9.01 -11.42
N PRO A 201 2.86 9.96 -12.25
CA PRO A 201 3.02 11.40 -12.07
C PRO A 201 2.09 11.93 -10.96
N LEU A 202 2.56 12.90 -10.18
CA LEU A 202 1.86 13.43 -9.01
C LEU A 202 1.52 14.91 -9.18
N PRO A 203 0.26 15.34 -8.98
CA PRO A 203 -0.01 16.76 -8.84
C PRO A 203 0.65 17.31 -7.57
N ALA A 204 1.04 18.59 -7.58
CA ALA A 204 1.78 19.23 -6.49
C ALA A 204 1.14 19.01 -5.09
N GLY A 205 -0.19 19.08 -5.00
CA GLY A 205 -0.90 18.83 -3.75
C GLY A 205 -0.80 17.40 -3.25
N SER A 206 -0.75 16.41 -4.17
CA SER A 206 -0.55 15.00 -3.82
C SER A 206 0.89 14.73 -3.37
N LEU A 207 1.87 15.31 -4.06
CA LEU A 207 3.28 15.24 -3.65
C LEU A 207 3.47 15.79 -2.23
N SER A 208 2.92 16.96 -1.94
CA SER A 208 2.96 17.58 -0.60
C SER A 208 2.29 16.68 0.46
N THR A 209 1.12 16.11 0.15
CA THR A 209 0.40 15.23 1.07
C THR A 209 1.20 13.96 1.37
N LEU A 210 1.75 13.30 0.35
CA LEU A 210 2.56 12.09 0.50
C LEU A 210 3.81 12.34 1.34
N ILE A 211 4.55 13.43 1.07
CA ILE A 211 5.72 13.81 1.87
C ILE A 211 5.31 14.13 3.31
N SER A 212 4.15 14.77 3.51
CA SER A 212 3.64 15.01 4.85
C SER A 212 3.32 13.71 5.60
N MET A 213 2.91 12.64 4.90
CA MET A 213 2.65 11.34 5.50
C MET A 213 3.92 10.59 5.95
N LEU A 214 5.12 11.03 5.55
CA LEU A 214 6.38 10.48 6.04
C LEU A 214 6.56 10.63 7.57
N PHE A 215 5.73 11.46 8.23
CA PHE A 215 5.69 11.49 9.70
C PHE A 215 5.33 10.12 10.31
N ASN A 216 4.64 9.25 9.57
CA ASN A 216 4.37 7.87 10.00
C ASN A 216 5.61 6.97 9.93
N ALA A 217 6.47 7.23 8.95
CA ALA A 217 7.73 6.49 8.74
C ALA A 217 8.84 6.95 9.69
N ALA A 218 8.98 8.26 9.87
CA ALA A 218 10.09 8.88 10.58
C ALA A 218 9.59 10.12 11.36
N HIS A 219 8.88 9.86 12.46
CA HIS A 219 8.31 10.92 13.31
C HIS A 219 9.39 11.83 13.91
N GLN A 220 10.58 11.30 14.16
CA GLN A 220 11.75 12.02 14.65
C GLN A 220 12.21 13.16 13.73
N TRP A 221 11.82 13.17 12.45
CA TRP A 221 12.24 14.14 11.43
C TRP A 221 11.06 14.91 10.83
N GLN A 222 9.99 15.06 11.58
CA GLN A 222 8.77 15.72 11.07
C GLN A 222 8.99 17.19 10.65
N GLU A 223 9.98 17.88 11.22
CA GLU A 223 10.38 19.24 10.86
C GLU A 223 11.02 19.31 9.47
N LEU A 224 11.64 18.22 8.99
CA LEU A 224 12.29 18.14 7.68
C LEU A 224 11.29 18.01 6.51
N ARG A 225 9.99 17.87 6.75
CA ARG A 225 8.98 17.70 5.68
C ARG A 225 8.94 18.86 4.68
N ARG A 226 9.06 20.11 5.15
CA ARG A 226 9.08 21.29 4.29
C ARG A 226 10.34 21.37 3.43
N PRO A 227 11.56 21.25 3.97
CA PRO A 227 12.77 21.13 3.18
C PRO A 227 12.72 19.99 2.18
N THR A 228 12.27 18.80 2.59
CA THR A 228 12.14 17.62 1.69
C THR A 228 11.21 17.91 0.50
N PHE A 229 10.09 18.58 0.73
CA PHE A 229 9.17 18.95 -0.36
C PHE A 229 9.82 19.96 -1.34
N ALA A 230 10.52 20.97 -0.83
CA ALA A 230 11.23 21.94 -1.68
C ALA A 230 12.30 21.25 -2.52
N ARG A 231 13.16 20.44 -1.89
CA ARG A 231 14.23 19.68 -2.56
C ARG A 231 13.68 18.64 -3.55
N ALA A 232 12.55 17.99 -3.26
CA ALA A 232 11.91 17.06 -4.20
C ALA A 232 11.48 17.80 -5.47
N LYS A 233 10.90 19.00 -5.37
CA LYS A 233 10.51 19.81 -6.53
C LYS A 233 11.69 20.21 -7.42
N GLU A 234 12.87 20.43 -6.84
CA GLU A 234 14.10 20.78 -7.59
C GLU A 234 14.67 19.57 -8.34
N ARG A 235 14.53 18.35 -7.77
CA ARG A 235 15.08 17.14 -8.39
C ARG A 235 14.16 16.50 -9.42
N LEU A 236 12.85 16.77 -9.36
CA LEU A 236 11.85 16.13 -10.21
C LEU A 236 11.64 16.89 -11.53
N ALA A 237 11.41 16.16 -12.61
CA ALA A 237 10.82 16.75 -13.80
C ALA A 237 9.37 17.18 -13.51
N HIS A 238 8.96 18.28 -14.10
CA HIS A 238 7.61 18.81 -13.90
C HIS A 238 7.10 19.57 -15.14
N ALA A 239 5.79 19.68 -15.22
CA ALA A 239 5.12 20.54 -16.19
C ALA A 239 3.72 20.91 -15.71
N ARG A 240 3.21 22.03 -16.24
CA ARG A 240 1.84 22.46 -16.01
C ARG A 240 0.92 21.90 -17.08
N VAL A 241 -0.05 21.08 -16.66
CA VAL A 241 -1.06 20.46 -17.54
C VAL A 241 -2.43 20.75 -16.95
N ASP A 242 -3.33 21.33 -17.75
CA ASP A 242 -4.70 21.71 -17.38
C ASP A 242 -4.76 22.48 -16.04
N GLY A 243 -3.87 23.48 -15.89
CA GLY A 243 -3.81 24.34 -14.71
C GLY A 243 -3.17 23.72 -13.47
N THR A 244 -2.73 22.45 -13.52
CA THR A 244 -2.12 21.72 -12.42
C THR A 244 -0.64 21.45 -12.70
N ASP A 245 0.23 21.68 -11.70
CA ASP A 245 1.64 21.33 -11.79
C ASP A 245 1.81 19.85 -11.43
N TRP A 246 2.38 19.06 -12.35
CA TRP A 246 2.62 17.63 -12.23
C TRP A 246 4.10 17.32 -12.12
N TYR A 247 4.48 16.35 -11.28
CA TYR A 247 5.84 15.95 -10.96
C TYR A 247 6.05 14.46 -11.21
N TRP A 248 7.22 14.08 -11.77
CA TRP A 248 7.62 12.70 -12.01
C TRP A 248 9.15 12.57 -11.95
N PRO A 249 9.74 11.35 -11.91
CA PRO A 249 11.19 11.15 -11.96
C PRO A 249 11.81 11.83 -13.16
N ALA A 250 12.96 12.50 -12.96
CA ALA A 250 13.60 13.32 -14.02
C ALA A 250 14.11 12.49 -15.20
N ASP A 251 14.36 11.19 -15.03
CA ASP A 251 14.78 10.24 -16.04
C ASP A 251 13.63 9.62 -16.85
N GLU A 252 12.37 9.96 -16.51
CA GLU A 252 11.18 9.45 -17.20
C GLU A 252 10.59 10.50 -18.16
N ASP A 253 10.05 10.04 -19.31
CA ASP A 253 9.36 10.88 -20.29
C ASP A 253 7.89 10.42 -20.43
N PRO A 254 6.92 11.21 -19.94
CA PRO A 254 5.49 10.92 -20.10
C PRO A 254 5.02 10.89 -21.56
N THR A 255 5.77 11.51 -22.47
CA THR A 255 5.40 11.60 -23.89
C THR A 255 5.93 10.45 -24.76
N ARG A 256 6.68 9.52 -24.17
CA ARG A 256 7.36 8.38 -24.83
C ARG A 256 6.40 7.38 -25.49
N GLY A 257 5.21 7.67 -25.88
CA GLY A 257 4.37 6.73 -26.62
C GLY A 257 4.14 5.39 -25.90
N TRP A 258 3.75 5.42 -24.62
CA TRP A 258 3.53 4.24 -23.79
C TRP A 258 2.50 3.30 -24.39
N ARG A 259 2.89 2.05 -24.65
CA ARG A 259 1.97 1.01 -25.13
C ARG A 259 1.11 0.51 -23.97
N ILE A 260 -0.19 0.71 -24.05
CA ILE A 260 -1.16 0.22 -23.08
C ILE A 260 -1.84 -1.03 -23.64
N PRO A 261 -1.74 -2.20 -22.98
CA PRO A 261 -2.47 -3.40 -23.39
C PRO A 261 -3.99 -3.18 -23.36
N GLY A 262 -4.72 -3.83 -24.27
CA GLY A 262 -6.20 -3.81 -24.34
C GLY A 262 -6.89 -4.60 -23.22
N GLN A 263 -6.23 -4.81 -22.08
CA GLN A 263 -6.72 -5.62 -20.96
C GLN A 263 -7.67 -4.84 -20.06
N VAL A 264 -8.62 -5.56 -19.45
CA VAL A 264 -9.33 -5.12 -18.26
C VAL A 264 -8.54 -5.53 -17.01
N ARG A 265 -8.54 -4.68 -15.98
CA ARG A 265 -7.96 -4.97 -14.67
C ARG A 265 -8.87 -4.44 -13.56
N LEU A 266 -9.16 -5.28 -12.58
CA LEU A 266 -9.85 -4.90 -11.34
C LEU A 266 -8.80 -4.56 -10.29
N LEU A 267 -8.65 -3.27 -10.00
CA LEU A 267 -7.58 -2.74 -9.16
C LEU A 267 -7.99 -2.72 -7.68
N ALA A 268 -7.05 -2.95 -6.78
CA ALA A 268 -7.29 -2.75 -5.36
C ALA A 268 -7.53 -1.26 -5.05
N PRO A 269 -8.33 -0.92 -4.01
CA PRO A 269 -8.45 0.47 -3.53
C PRO A 269 -7.11 1.09 -3.14
N PHE A 270 -6.12 0.27 -2.78
CA PHE A 270 -4.78 0.68 -2.37
C PHE A 270 -3.70 0.45 -3.45
N ASP A 271 -4.11 0.08 -4.67
CA ASP A 271 -3.20 -0.01 -5.81
C ASP A 271 -2.58 1.37 -6.10
N PRO A 272 -1.29 1.48 -6.46
CA PRO A 272 -0.66 2.76 -6.78
C PRO A 272 -1.38 3.59 -7.84
N VAL A 273 -2.07 2.94 -8.78
CA VAL A 273 -2.89 3.64 -9.79
C VAL A 273 -4.06 4.38 -9.13
N VAL A 274 -4.62 3.83 -8.06
CA VAL A 274 -5.89 4.24 -7.44
C VAL A 274 -5.69 5.01 -6.14
N TRP A 275 -4.64 4.72 -5.38
CA TRP A 275 -4.45 5.09 -3.98
C TRP A 275 -4.67 6.58 -3.70
N ASP A 276 -4.08 7.46 -4.50
CA ASP A 276 -4.24 8.91 -4.39
C ASP A 276 -5.54 9.36 -5.07
N ARG A 277 -6.55 9.66 -4.28
CA ARG A 277 -7.91 10.00 -4.75
C ARG A 277 -7.96 11.31 -5.53
N ARG A 278 -7.14 12.30 -5.15
CA ARG A 278 -7.04 13.58 -5.85
C ARG A 278 -6.42 13.38 -7.24
N ARG A 279 -5.30 12.68 -7.31
CA ARG A 279 -4.66 12.31 -8.58
C ARG A 279 -5.60 11.47 -9.45
N PHE A 280 -6.30 10.50 -8.85
CA PHE A 280 -7.28 9.68 -9.52
C PHE A 280 -8.37 10.52 -10.18
N GLU A 281 -8.98 11.43 -9.44
CA GLU A 281 -10.05 12.31 -9.94
C GLU A 281 -9.55 13.21 -11.08
N LEU A 282 -8.35 13.78 -10.95
CA LEU A 282 -7.73 14.59 -12.00
C LEU A 282 -7.45 13.78 -13.28
N LEU A 283 -7.02 12.52 -13.16
CA LEU A 283 -6.68 11.69 -14.33
C LEU A 283 -7.92 11.08 -15.02
N TRP A 284 -8.99 10.77 -14.29
CA TRP A 284 -10.14 10.05 -14.84
C TRP A 284 -11.47 10.80 -14.76
N GLY A 285 -11.50 12.00 -14.20
CA GLY A 285 -12.67 12.88 -14.23
C GLY A 285 -13.83 12.48 -13.31
N TRP A 286 -13.61 11.54 -12.37
CA TRP A 286 -14.63 11.14 -11.41
C TRP A 286 -14.05 10.75 -10.04
N ALA A 287 -14.82 11.02 -8.97
CA ALA A 287 -14.40 10.76 -7.62
C ALA A 287 -14.62 9.29 -7.23
N TYR A 288 -13.53 8.55 -7.01
CA TYR A 288 -13.57 7.24 -6.39
C TYR A 288 -13.41 7.34 -4.88
N ARG A 289 -14.25 6.61 -4.14
CA ARG A 289 -14.18 6.51 -2.68
C ARG A 289 -14.15 5.05 -2.24
N PHE A 290 -13.35 4.77 -1.22
CA PHE A 290 -13.33 3.48 -0.53
C PHE A 290 -14.39 3.51 0.57
N GLU A 291 -15.42 2.64 0.47
CA GLU A 291 -16.62 2.74 1.28
C GLU A 291 -16.76 1.63 2.33
N ALA A 292 -15.67 0.88 2.62
CA ALA A 292 -15.73 -0.23 3.58
C ALA A 292 -16.19 0.20 4.98
N TYR A 293 -15.83 1.42 5.39
CA TYR A 293 -16.23 1.99 6.69
C TYR A 293 -17.47 2.89 6.62
N THR A 294 -18.09 3.00 5.44
CA THR A 294 -19.35 3.72 5.26
C THR A 294 -20.51 2.81 5.63
N PRO A 295 -21.52 3.28 6.40
CA PRO A 295 -22.73 2.50 6.68
C PRO A 295 -23.38 1.99 5.39
N ALA A 296 -23.88 0.76 5.39
CA ALA A 296 -24.37 0.07 4.19
C ALA A 296 -25.37 0.89 3.36
N ALA A 297 -26.33 1.55 4.04
CA ALA A 297 -27.35 2.39 3.40
C ALA A 297 -26.79 3.67 2.72
N LYS A 298 -25.56 4.07 3.02
CA LYS A 298 -24.91 5.25 2.44
C LYS A 298 -23.82 4.92 1.40
N ARG A 299 -23.62 3.65 1.09
CA ARG A 299 -22.64 3.20 0.09
C ARG A 299 -23.22 3.42 -1.31
N VAL A 300 -22.43 4.08 -2.16
CA VAL A 300 -22.81 4.35 -3.56
C VAL A 300 -22.30 3.24 -4.49
N ARG A 301 -21.10 2.73 -4.23
CA ARG A 301 -20.42 1.74 -5.10
C ARG A 301 -20.29 0.36 -4.50
N GLY A 302 -20.50 0.21 -3.20
CA GLY A 302 -20.40 -1.06 -2.48
C GLY A 302 -19.31 -1.07 -1.41
N HIS A 303 -19.24 -2.17 -0.66
CA HIS A 303 -18.33 -2.29 0.50
C HIS A 303 -16.85 -2.17 0.11
N TYR A 304 -16.45 -2.87 -0.96
CA TYR A 304 -15.05 -2.93 -1.41
C TYR A 304 -15.00 -2.88 -2.95
N ALA A 305 -15.47 -1.76 -3.50
CA ALA A 305 -15.51 -1.57 -4.94
C ALA A 305 -14.08 -1.51 -5.53
N LEU A 306 -13.79 -2.40 -6.47
CA LEU A 306 -12.52 -2.47 -7.21
C LEU A 306 -12.63 -1.58 -8.46
N PRO A 307 -11.86 -0.48 -8.61
CA PRO A 307 -11.86 0.27 -9.85
C PRO A 307 -11.57 -0.60 -11.06
N LEU A 308 -12.40 -0.46 -12.08
CA LEU A 308 -12.34 -1.18 -13.33
C LEU A 308 -11.57 -0.36 -14.37
N LEU A 309 -10.32 -0.72 -14.55
CA LEU A 309 -9.44 -0.15 -15.57
C LEU A 309 -9.58 -0.94 -16.86
N TRP A 310 -9.87 -0.27 -17.99
CA TRP A 310 -9.79 -0.81 -19.32
C TRP A 310 -8.88 0.05 -20.18
N ARG A 311 -7.79 -0.54 -20.71
CA ARG A 311 -6.68 0.20 -21.32
C ARG A 311 -6.11 1.22 -20.32
N ASP A 312 -6.19 2.52 -20.60
CA ASP A 312 -5.78 3.63 -19.74
C ASP A 312 -6.95 4.36 -19.05
N GLN A 313 -8.18 3.85 -19.17
CA GLN A 313 -9.38 4.47 -18.64
C GLN A 313 -9.95 3.69 -17.47
N VAL A 314 -10.16 4.33 -16.31
CA VAL A 314 -10.96 3.74 -15.23
C VAL A 314 -12.42 4.07 -15.49
N ILE A 315 -13.13 3.11 -16.10
CA ILE A 315 -14.48 3.28 -16.65
C ILE A 315 -15.61 2.95 -15.67
N GLY A 316 -15.27 2.41 -14.49
CA GLY A 316 -16.26 1.98 -13.52
C GLY A 316 -15.62 1.26 -12.33
N TRP A 317 -16.36 0.35 -11.75
CA TRP A 317 -15.96 -0.46 -10.60
C TRP A 317 -16.59 -1.85 -10.63
N ALA A 318 -16.06 -2.78 -9.84
CA ALA A 318 -16.66 -4.10 -9.64
C ALA A 318 -16.68 -4.46 -8.15
N ASN A 319 -17.75 -5.10 -7.71
CA ASN A 319 -17.84 -5.76 -6.41
C ASN A 319 -17.65 -7.26 -6.62
N ALA A 320 -16.58 -7.83 -6.05
CA ALA A 320 -16.24 -9.23 -6.18
C ALA A 320 -16.40 -9.97 -4.85
N SER A 321 -16.97 -11.17 -4.89
CA SER A 321 -17.13 -12.05 -3.73
C SER A 321 -17.02 -13.51 -4.14
N VAL A 322 -16.72 -14.39 -3.18
CA VAL A 322 -16.74 -15.85 -3.38
C VAL A 322 -17.94 -16.41 -2.64
N LYS A 323 -18.85 -17.10 -3.35
CA LYS A 323 -20.03 -17.75 -2.78
C LYS A 323 -20.14 -19.17 -3.31
N GLY A 324 -20.23 -20.15 -2.43
CA GLY A 324 -20.32 -21.57 -2.80
C GLY A 324 -19.12 -22.05 -3.65
N GLY A 325 -17.91 -21.53 -3.40
CA GLY A 325 -16.70 -21.86 -4.17
C GLY A 325 -16.68 -21.28 -5.59
N ALA A 326 -17.57 -20.36 -5.91
CA ALA A 326 -17.62 -19.67 -7.22
C ALA A 326 -17.44 -18.15 -7.06
N LEU A 327 -16.74 -17.54 -8.02
CA LEU A 327 -16.59 -16.09 -8.11
C LEU A 327 -17.92 -15.45 -8.55
N LYS A 328 -18.34 -14.43 -7.82
CA LYS A 328 -19.46 -13.56 -8.18
C LYS A 328 -18.96 -12.13 -8.31
N VAL A 329 -19.25 -11.50 -9.44
CA VAL A 329 -18.80 -10.12 -9.74
C VAL A 329 -19.99 -9.33 -10.28
N ASP A 330 -20.20 -8.17 -9.70
CA ASP A 330 -21.16 -7.17 -10.15
C ASP A 330 -20.40 -5.90 -10.57
N CYS A 331 -20.65 -5.40 -11.79
CA CYS A 331 -19.95 -4.26 -12.37
C CYS A 331 -20.87 -3.05 -12.50
N GLY A 332 -20.36 -1.89 -12.03
CA GLY A 332 -20.95 -0.59 -12.28
C GLY A 332 -20.08 0.25 -13.22
N TYR A 333 -20.69 1.15 -13.98
CA TYR A 333 -20.01 1.99 -14.97
C TYR A 333 -20.30 3.46 -14.72
N VAL A 334 -19.27 4.30 -14.86
CA VAL A 334 -19.42 5.76 -14.69
C VAL A 334 -20.40 6.35 -15.71
N SER A 335 -20.40 5.82 -16.94
CA SER A 335 -21.33 6.20 -18.01
C SER A 335 -22.73 5.57 -17.88
N GLY A 336 -22.99 4.80 -16.80
CA GLY A 336 -24.25 4.07 -16.59
C GLY A 336 -24.39 2.76 -17.40
N LYS A 337 -23.49 2.47 -18.35
CA LYS A 337 -23.53 1.27 -19.20
C LYS A 337 -22.14 0.77 -19.57
N ALA A 338 -22.04 -0.53 -19.87
CA ALA A 338 -20.81 -1.13 -20.37
C ALA A 338 -20.40 -0.54 -21.74
N PRO A 339 -19.07 -0.49 -22.03
CA PRO A 339 -18.60 -0.15 -23.36
C PRO A 339 -19.17 -1.09 -24.43
N ARG A 340 -19.53 -0.51 -25.59
CA ARG A 340 -20.01 -1.26 -26.76
C ARG A 340 -18.87 -1.69 -27.70
N GLU A 341 -17.64 -1.23 -27.42
CA GLU A 341 -16.47 -1.52 -28.26
C GLU A 341 -16.20 -3.03 -28.33
N ALA A 342 -15.86 -3.48 -29.54
CA ALA A 342 -15.39 -4.85 -29.75
C ALA A 342 -14.16 -5.14 -28.87
N GLY A 343 -14.12 -6.31 -28.26
CA GLY A 343 -13.03 -6.75 -27.39
C GLY A 343 -13.19 -6.38 -25.92
N TYR A 344 -14.05 -5.43 -25.51
CA TYR A 344 -14.24 -5.14 -24.08
C TYR A 344 -14.77 -6.36 -23.32
N LYS A 345 -15.82 -7.02 -23.84
CA LYS A 345 -16.44 -8.19 -23.21
C LYS A 345 -15.41 -9.32 -23.03
N ALA A 346 -14.66 -9.62 -24.08
CA ALA A 346 -13.60 -10.65 -24.02
C ALA A 346 -12.52 -10.29 -22.99
N ALA A 347 -12.06 -9.02 -22.98
CA ALA A 347 -11.07 -8.56 -22.01
C ALA A 347 -11.57 -8.60 -20.55
N LEU A 348 -12.86 -8.33 -20.31
CA LEU A 348 -13.49 -8.48 -19.00
C LEU A 348 -13.57 -9.96 -18.61
N ASP A 349 -14.02 -10.83 -19.52
CA ASP A 349 -14.10 -12.29 -19.31
C ASP A 349 -12.73 -12.87 -18.94
N GLU A 350 -11.66 -12.45 -19.62
CA GLU A 350 -10.28 -12.84 -19.29
C GLU A 350 -9.86 -12.36 -17.90
N GLU A 351 -10.23 -11.13 -17.52
CA GLU A 351 -9.91 -10.60 -16.18
C GLU A 351 -10.64 -11.38 -15.08
N LEU A 352 -11.91 -11.74 -15.30
CA LEU A 352 -12.67 -12.55 -14.35
C LEU A 352 -12.10 -13.96 -14.23
N GLN A 353 -11.61 -14.54 -15.33
CA GLN A 353 -10.91 -15.82 -15.32
C GLN A 353 -9.61 -15.72 -14.50
N ARG A 354 -8.77 -14.71 -14.77
CA ARG A 354 -7.54 -14.47 -13.98
C ARG A 354 -7.82 -14.22 -12.49
N LEU A 355 -8.94 -13.55 -12.16
CA LEU A 355 -9.34 -13.34 -10.78
C LEU A 355 -9.78 -14.65 -10.10
N ALA A 356 -10.53 -15.51 -10.80
CA ALA A 356 -10.94 -16.81 -10.28
C ALA A 356 -9.70 -17.71 -10.04
N GLU A 357 -8.78 -17.78 -11.00
CA GLU A 357 -7.52 -18.52 -10.88
C GLU A 357 -6.64 -18.02 -9.73
N PHE A 358 -6.56 -16.68 -9.54
CA PHE A 358 -5.84 -16.07 -8.43
C PHE A 358 -6.44 -16.44 -7.06
N LEU A 359 -7.77 -16.54 -6.99
CA LEU A 359 -8.50 -16.90 -5.77
C LEU A 359 -8.60 -18.41 -5.53
N ASP A 360 -8.19 -19.22 -6.51
CA ASP A 360 -8.36 -20.67 -6.53
C ASP A 360 -9.82 -21.11 -6.37
N VAL A 361 -10.70 -20.51 -7.15
CA VAL A 361 -12.16 -20.77 -7.15
C VAL A 361 -12.68 -20.95 -8.57
N ARG A 362 -13.90 -21.51 -8.69
CA ARG A 362 -14.60 -21.59 -9.97
C ARG A 362 -15.08 -20.19 -10.40
N ARG A 363 -15.06 -19.98 -11.70
CA ARG A 363 -15.68 -18.79 -12.32
C ARG A 363 -17.21 -18.90 -12.33
#